data_69cf2f283620f778696862fa4f2e0706
#
_entry.id   69cf2f283620f778696862fa4f2e0706
#
_cell.length_a   1.000
_cell.length_b   1.000
_cell.length_c   1.000
_cell.angle_alpha   90.00
_cell.angle_beta   90.00
_cell.angle_gamma   90.00
#
_symmetry.space_group_name_H-M   'P 1'
#
loop_
_entity.id
_entity.type
_entity.pdbx_description
1 polymer ?
#
loop_
_entity_poly.entity_id
_entity_poly.type
_entity_poly.pdbx_seq_one_letter_code
_entity_poly.pdbx_strand_id
1 'polypeptide(L)'
;MIMQTRSPLLRRARTIFRYAAICVAAIAVMTATTACSSPRIAGRAESEYQETDCERSYRSATDNDSRAQHGPIIVRYLASSQSAQDWQTVAAACPQRITEGVIRSAQAQWLANNLAQSISQTYTASAHDGNALRRQRLDGLTALPLSKAILRKLALAEDRAGSALQVLAAKGVAGATLTASDNHHAAGSQLMSIAGNTGDLRQKEYDISNLLANPSTATDQSTGLQASTVSIIEIDCALEELAALASPDNTVSNTGATAASTRTNQMLVLVRLITGHCYEAFEQGYPSADFAVFASSSKQ
;
A
#
# COMPACT_ATOMS: atom_id res chain seq x y z
N MET A 1 82.16 -6.30 -42.36
CA MET A 1 81.29 -6.08 -41.19
C MET A 1 80.60 -4.72 -41.39
N ILE A 2 79.35 -4.66 -41.96
CA ILE A 2 78.69 -3.42 -42.34
C ILE A 2 77.51 -3.23 -41.37
N MET A 3 77.65 -2.27 -40.47
CA MET A 3 76.58 -1.84 -39.60
C MET A 3 75.62 -0.95 -40.37
N GLN A 4 74.36 -1.43 -40.57
CA GLN A 4 73.29 -0.60 -41.06
C GLN A 4 72.61 0.11 -39.88
N THR A 5 72.85 1.40 -39.75
CA THR A 5 72.15 2.30 -38.87
C THR A 5 70.76 2.60 -39.45
N ARG A 6 69.75 2.01 -38.95
CA ARG A 6 68.29 2.35 -39.27
C ARG A 6 67.94 3.71 -38.66
N SER A 7 67.63 4.69 -39.47
CA SER A 7 67.30 6.05 -39.06
C SER A 7 66.04 6.10 -38.21
N PRO A 8 65.98 6.87 -37.09
CA PRO A 8 64.92 6.98 -36.21
C PRO A 8 63.64 7.65 -36.77
N LEU A 9 63.71 8.32 -37.89
CA LEU A 9 62.66 9.03 -38.57
C LEU A 9 61.52 8.10 -39.12
N LEU A 10 61.88 6.91 -39.59
CA LEU A 10 60.94 5.94 -40.13
C LEU A 10 60.09 5.29 -39.06
N ARG A 11 60.48 5.25 -37.79
CA ARG A 11 59.70 4.75 -36.70
C ARG A 11 58.55 5.75 -36.26
N ARG A 12 58.88 7.07 -36.30
CA ARG A 12 57.89 8.12 -35.96
C ARG A 12 56.77 8.23 -36.99
N ALA A 13 57.08 8.11 -38.27
CA ALA A 13 56.09 8.16 -39.33
C ALA A 13 55.06 7.01 -39.24
N ARG A 14 55.51 5.78 -38.90
CA ARG A 14 54.59 4.63 -38.74
C ARG A 14 53.68 4.75 -37.53
N THR A 15 54.11 5.40 -36.45
CA THR A 15 53.29 5.60 -35.25
C THR A 15 52.21 6.66 -35.50
N ILE A 16 52.51 7.75 -36.16
CA ILE A 16 51.57 8.82 -36.51
C ILE A 16 50.47 8.27 -37.44
N PHE A 17 50.82 7.45 -38.43
CA PHE A 17 49.86 6.83 -39.34
C PHE A 17 48.89 5.85 -38.60
N ARG A 18 49.38 5.14 -37.58
CA ARG A 18 48.53 4.24 -36.78
C ARG A 18 47.53 5.01 -35.92
N TYR A 19 47.94 6.13 -35.32
CA TYR A 19 47.02 6.96 -34.55
C TYR A 19 45.98 7.70 -35.42
N ALA A 20 46.39 8.17 -36.61
CA ALA A 20 45.47 8.77 -37.56
C ALA A 20 44.41 7.77 -38.05
N ALA A 21 44.77 6.52 -38.32
CA ALA A 21 43.83 5.47 -38.72
C ALA A 21 42.85 5.09 -37.58
N ILE A 22 43.28 5.09 -36.32
CA ILE A 22 42.40 4.83 -35.16
C ILE A 22 41.45 5.98 -34.94
N CYS A 23 41.85 7.23 -35.07
CA CYS A 23 40.97 8.38 -34.93
C CYS A 23 39.90 8.44 -36.03
N VAL A 24 40.20 8.09 -37.25
CA VAL A 24 39.21 8.02 -38.35
C VAL A 24 38.24 6.89 -38.12
N ALA A 25 38.67 5.72 -37.64
CA ALA A 25 37.77 4.63 -37.29
C ALA A 25 36.84 4.98 -36.10
N ALA A 26 37.34 5.70 -35.09
CA ALA A 26 36.53 6.14 -33.96
C ALA A 26 35.45 7.17 -34.34
N ILE A 27 35.75 8.08 -35.25
CA ILE A 27 34.80 9.06 -35.79
C ILE A 27 33.72 8.37 -36.65
N ALA A 28 34.07 7.36 -37.43
CA ALA A 28 33.14 6.59 -38.23
C ALA A 28 32.17 5.76 -37.37
N VAL A 29 32.60 5.26 -36.20
CA VAL A 29 31.71 4.54 -35.26
C VAL A 29 30.77 5.50 -34.54
N MET A 30 31.19 6.72 -34.23
CA MET A 30 30.29 7.70 -33.58
C MET A 30 29.21 8.26 -34.53
N THR A 31 29.45 8.29 -35.83
CA THR A 31 28.43 8.70 -36.79
C THR A 31 27.41 7.60 -37.15
N ALA A 32 27.77 6.33 -36.94
CA ALA A 32 26.86 5.20 -37.21
C ALA A 32 25.84 4.96 -36.09
N THR A 33 26.05 5.49 -34.88
CA THR A 33 25.08 5.33 -33.78
C THR A 33 23.91 6.35 -33.79
N THR A 34 23.97 7.36 -34.65
CA THR A 34 22.86 8.33 -34.79
C THR A 34 21.82 7.93 -35.83
N ALA A 35 21.98 6.82 -36.55
CA ALA A 35 21.12 6.43 -37.64
C ALA A 35 20.00 5.44 -37.27
N CYS A 36 19.79 5.15 -35.96
CA CYS A 36 18.66 4.31 -35.49
C CYS A 36 17.58 5.11 -34.75
N SER A 37 17.47 6.40 -34.96
CA SER A 37 16.22 7.09 -34.69
C SER A 37 15.29 6.77 -35.88
N SER A 38 14.36 5.82 -35.66
CA SER A 38 13.23 5.66 -36.59
C SER A 38 12.68 7.05 -36.92
N PRO A 39 12.43 7.36 -38.21
CA PRO A 39 11.86 8.67 -38.58
C PRO A 39 10.56 8.82 -37.82
N ARG A 40 10.49 9.78 -36.88
CA ARG A 40 9.23 10.17 -36.27
C ARG A 40 8.35 10.65 -37.39
N ILE A 41 7.26 9.93 -37.64
CA ILE A 41 6.26 10.36 -38.61
C ILE A 41 5.68 11.67 -38.05
N ALA A 42 6.04 12.80 -38.66
CA ALA A 42 5.50 14.09 -38.32
C ALA A 42 3.96 14.03 -38.48
N GLY A 43 3.23 14.18 -37.38
CA GLY A 43 1.75 14.12 -37.39
C GLY A 43 1.15 13.02 -36.49
N ARG A 44 1.92 12.04 -36.02
CA ARG A 44 1.49 11.28 -34.83
C ARG A 44 1.79 12.18 -33.64
N ALA A 45 0.78 12.93 -33.21
CA ALA A 45 0.77 13.38 -31.83
C ALA A 45 0.78 12.11 -31.00
N GLU A 46 1.96 11.63 -30.64
CA GLU A 46 2.12 10.93 -29.38
C GLU A 46 1.63 11.98 -28.39
N SER A 47 0.31 11.94 -28.09
CA SER A 47 -0.17 12.50 -26.85
C SER A 47 0.81 11.94 -25.84
N GLU A 48 1.63 12.81 -25.26
CA GLU A 48 2.51 12.40 -24.19
C GLU A 48 1.58 11.75 -23.17
N TYR A 49 1.58 10.41 -23.16
CA TYR A 49 0.79 9.64 -22.23
C TYR A 49 1.36 9.96 -20.87
N GLN A 50 0.72 10.92 -20.21
CA GLN A 50 1.06 11.23 -18.83
C GLN A 50 0.44 10.13 -17.99
N GLU A 51 1.30 9.23 -17.56
CA GLU A 51 0.95 8.19 -16.61
C GLU A 51 0.27 8.82 -15.39
N THR A 52 -0.91 8.33 -15.07
CA THR A 52 -1.66 8.78 -13.90
C THR A 52 -0.95 8.37 -12.62
N ASP A 53 -1.23 9.05 -11.51
CA ASP A 53 -0.70 8.67 -10.20
C ASP A 53 -1.08 7.23 -9.83
N CYS A 54 -2.28 6.80 -10.21
CA CYS A 54 -2.74 5.42 -10.05
C CYS A 54 -1.83 4.42 -10.78
N GLU A 55 -1.56 4.64 -12.07
CA GLU A 55 -0.76 3.71 -12.88
C GLU A 55 0.69 3.66 -12.41
N ARG A 56 1.26 4.83 -12.10
CA ARG A 56 2.63 4.95 -11.60
C ARG A 56 2.80 4.20 -10.28
N SER A 57 1.89 4.42 -9.33
CA SER A 57 1.94 3.77 -8.03
C SER A 57 1.70 2.27 -8.14
N TYR A 58 0.78 1.83 -8.99
CA TYR A 58 0.52 0.42 -9.23
C TYR A 58 1.74 -0.31 -9.79
N ARG A 59 2.41 0.29 -10.79
CA ARG A 59 3.66 -0.27 -11.34
C ARG A 59 4.75 -0.34 -10.28
N SER A 60 4.97 0.75 -9.52
CA SER A 60 5.96 0.77 -8.45
C SER A 60 5.66 -0.29 -7.38
N ALA A 61 4.41 -0.43 -6.97
CA ALA A 61 3.98 -1.43 -5.99
C ALA A 61 4.27 -2.86 -6.47
N THR A 62 3.89 -3.19 -7.71
CA THR A 62 4.12 -4.53 -8.28
C THR A 62 5.61 -4.84 -8.48
N ASP A 63 6.41 -3.85 -8.89
CA ASP A 63 7.87 -4.00 -9.02
C ASP A 63 8.51 -4.24 -7.65
N ASN A 64 8.10 -3.52 -6.63
CA ASN A 64 8.60 -3.69 -5.27
C ASN A 64 8.12 -5.01 -4.64
N ASP A 65 6.89 -5.47 -4.90
CA ASP A 65 6.43 -6.81 -4.50
C ASP A 65 7.33 -7.92 -5.09
N SER A 66 7.66 -7.81 -6.37
CA SER A 66 8.57 -8.76 -7.02
C SER A 66 9.97 -8.76 -6.38
N ARG A 67 10.52 -7.58 -6.07
CA ARG A 67 11.82 -7.46 -5.38
C ARG A 67 11.78 -7.96 -3.94
N ALA A 68 10.64 -7.85 -3.27
CA ALA A 68 10.45 -8.33 -1.90
C ALA A 68 10.53 -9.86 -1.78
N GLN A 69 10.26 -10.58 -2.88
CA GLN A 69 10.27 -12.05 -2.90
C GLN A 69 11.66 -12.65 -3.11
N HIS A 70 12.60 -11.91 -3.73
CA HIS A 70 13.87 -12.46 -4.17
C HIS A 70 15.05 -11.59 -3.74
N GLY A 71 16.22 -12.23 -3.52
CA GLY A 71 17.48 -11.54 -3.25
C GLY A 71 17.85 -11.42 -1.76
N PRO A 72 18.87 -10.60 -1.45
CA PRO A 72 19.34 -10.38 -0.09
C PRO A 72 18.26 -9.82 0.82
N ILE A 73 18.25 -10.25 2.10
CA ILE A 73 17.20 -9.91 3.07
C ILE A 73 17.00 -8.40 3.25
N ILE A 74 18.08 -7.60 3.22
CA ILE A 74 17.99 -6.14 3.33
C ILE A 74 17.27 -5.54 2.12
N VAL A 75 17.54 -6.04 0.91
CA VAL A 75 16.86 -5.58 -0.31
C VAL A 75 15.39 -5.94 -0.25
N ARG A 76 15.06 -7.15 0.18
CA ARG A 76 13.68 -7.60 0.37
C ARG A 76 12.94 -6.75 1.41
N TYR A 77 13.59 -6.43 2.54
CA TYR A 77 13.05 -5.55 3.58
C TYR A 77 12.72 -4.15 3.04
N LEU A 78 13.68 -3.53 2.36
CA LEU A 78 13.47 -2.20 1.78
C LEU A 78 12.38 -2.21 0.70
N ALA A 79 12.36 -3.22 -0.15
CA ALA A 79 11.35 -3.39 -1.18
C ALA A 79 9.95 -3.60 -0.57
N SER A 80 9.81 -4.43 0.47
CA SER A 80 8.53 -4.62 1.18
C SER A 80 8.05 -3.34 1.84
N SER A 81 8.96 -2.58 2.46
CA SER A 81 8.63 -1.31 3.10
C SER A 81 8.14 -0.27 2.07
N GLN A 82 8.78 -0.21 0.90
CA GLN A 82 8.36 0.68 -0.18
C GLN A 82 7.05 0.21 -0.82
N SER A 83 6.90 -1.09 -1.07
CA SER A 83 5.67 -1.69 -1.59
C SER A 83 4.46 -1.34 -0.72
N ALA A 84 4.62 -1.39 0.60
CA ALA A 84 3.55 -1.02 1.53
C ALA A 84 3.02 0.41 1.31
N GLN A 85 3.91 1.36 1.05
CA GLN A 85 3.54 2.76 0.78
C GLN A 85 2.92 2.94 -0.61
N ASP A 86 3.50 2.29 -1.61
CA ASP A 86 3.01 2.34 -2.97
C ASP A 86 1.59 1.78 -3.06
N TRP A 87 1.29 0.66 -2.39
CA TRP A 87 -0.06 0.08 -2.32
C TRP A 87 -1.05 0.99 -1.58
N GLN A 88 -0.65 1.73 -0.54
CA GLN A 88 -1.52 2.75 0.07
C GLN A 88 -1.86 3.84 -0.94
N THR A 89 -0.88 4.27 -1.73
CA THR A 89 -1.11 5.26 -2.78
C THR A 89 -2.03 4.71 -3.86
N VAL A 90 -1.87 3.44 -4.27
CA VAL A 90 -2.80 2.75 -5.17
C VAL A 90 -4.21 2.78 -4.60
N ALA A 91 -4.40 2.38 -3.33
CA ALA A 91 -5.72 2.38 -2.70
C ALA A 91 -6.36 3.77 -2.67
N ALA A 92 -5.57 4.83 -2.44
CA ALA A 92 -6.08 6.20 -2.37
C ALA A 92 -6.34 6.84 -3.74
N ALA A 93 -5.52 6.51 -4.76
CA ALA A 93 -5.57 7.12 -6.09
C ALA A 93 -6.39 6.31 -7.10
N CYS A 94 -6.61 5.02 -6.86
CA CYS A 94 -7.30 4.09 -7.76
C CYS A 94 -8.58 3.53 -7.10
N PRO A 95 -9.73 4.19 -7.15
CA PRO A 95 -10.95 3.76 -6.44
C PRO A 95 -11.35 2.30 -6.72
N GLN A 96 -11.15 1.81 -7.94
CA GLN A 96 -11.44 0.43 -8.34
C GLN A 96 -10.46 -0.62 -7.76
N ARG A 97 -9.36 -0.19 -7.15
CA ARG A 97 -8.32 -1.05 -6.55
C ARG A 97 -8.16 -0.82 -5.05
N ILE A 98 -9.11 -0.16 -4.40
CA ILE A 98 -8.97 0.20 -2.98
C ILE A 98 -8.80 -1.03 -2.11
N THR A 99 -9.59 -2.07 -2.31
CA THR A 99 -9.50 -3.33 -1.58
C THR A 99 -8.14 -4.01 -1.80
N GLU A 100 -7.72 -4.15 -3.06
CA GLU A 100 -6.41 -4.72 -3.39
C GLU A 100 -5.29 -3.92 -2.73
N GLY A 101 -5.31 -2.59 -2.87
CA GLY A 101 -4.26 -1.73 -2.34
C GLY A 101 -4.14 -1.78 -0.82
N VAL A 102 -5.27 -1.79 -0.10
CA VAL A 102 -5.29 -1.90 1.37
C VAL A 102 -4.71 -3.23 1.84
N ILE A 103 -5.23 -4.35 1.32
CA ILE A 103 -4.81 -5.69 1.77
C ILE A 103 -3.34 -5.94 1.42
N ARG A 104 -2.91 -5.62 0.19
CA ARG A 104 -1.50 -5.77 -0.21
C ARG A 104 -0.56 -4.86 0.57
N SER A 105 -0.99 -3.64 0.90
CA SER A 105 -0.21 -2.77 1.78
C SER A 105 0.02 -3.41 3.16
N ALA A 106 -1.03 -3.96 3.77
CA ALA A 106 -0.92 -4.63 5.06
C ALA A 106 -0.03 -5.89 4.98
N GLN A 107 -0.16 -6.69 3.92
CA GLN A 107 0.72 -7.84 3.66
C GLN A 107 2.19 -7.44 3.52
N ALA A 108 2.46 -6.37 2.77
CA ALA A 108 3.81 -5.86 2.58
C ALA A 108 4.40 -5.30 3.90
N GLN A 109 3.61 -4.63 4.74
CA GLN A 109 4.02 -4.18 6.07
C GLN A 109 4.36 -5.36 6.98
N TRP A 110 3.49 -6.37 7.02
CA TRP A 110 3.71 -7.58 7.79
C TRP A 110 4.98 -8.32 7.34
N LEU A 111 5.21 -8.44 6.02
CA LEU A 111 6.44 -9.02 5.48
C LEU A 111 7.67 -8.18 5.87
N ALA A 112 7.59 -6.85 5.76
CA ALA A 112 8.67 -5.95 6.14
C ALA A 112 9.02 -6.08 7.63
N ASN A 113 8.01 -6.19 8.51
CA ASN A 113 8.23 -6.41 9.95
C ASN A 113 8.96 -7.74 10.22
N ASN A 114 8.52 -8.83 9.60
CA ASN A 114 9.16 -10.14 9.75
C ASN A 114 10.60 -10.16 9.24
N LEU A 115 10.85 -9.49 8.10
CA LEU A 115 12.21 -9.36 7.56
C LEU A 115 13.10 -8.50 8.46
N ALA A 116 12.57 -7.39 9.01
CA ALA A 116 13.28 -6.55 9.96
C ALA A 116 13.69 -7.31 11.21
N GLN A 117 12.76 -8.08 11.79
CA GLN A 117 13.05 -8.94 12.95
C GLN A 117 14.18 -9.93 12.64
N SER A 118 14.19 -10.53 11.44
CA SER A 118 15.21 -11.48 11.01
C SER A 118 16.62 -10.89 10.92
N ILE A 119 16.73 -9.57 10.80
CA ILE A 119 18.02 -8.83 10.77
C ILE A 119 18.22 -7.99 12.05
N SER A 120 17.47 -8.27 13.11
CA SER A 120 17.53 -7.55 14.39
C SER A 120 17.31 -6.04 14.24
N GLN A 121 16.45 -5.63 13.30
CA GLN A 121 16.00 -4.27 13.11
C GLN A 121 14.54 -4.13 13.58
N THR A 122 14.18 -2.92 13.99
CA THR A 122 12.77 -2.58 14.23
C THR A 122 12.16 -2.09 12.92
N TYR A 123 11.06 -2.70 12.49
CA TYR A 123 10.29 -2.15 11.38
C TYR A 123 9.72 -0.79 11.82
N THR A 124 10.01 0.21 11.04
CA THR A 124 9.39 1.52 11.17
C THR A 124 8.63 1.75 9.88
N ALA A 125 7.33 1.66 9.92
CA ALA A 125 6.50 2.19 8.83
C ALA A 125 6.95 3.64 8.63
N SER A 126 7.21 4.05 7.40
CA SER A 126 8.00 5.25 7.04
C SER A 126 7.89 6.41 8.01
N ALA A 127 8.96 7.20 8.16
CA ALA A 127 9.13 8.22 9.20
C ALA A 127 7.98 9.25 9.33
N HIS A 128 7.10 9.34 8.33
CA HIS A 128 5.86 10.12 8.38
C HIS A 128 4.74 9.43 9.15
N ASP A 129 4.78 8.10 9.34
CA ASP A 129 3.63 7.30 9.76
C ASP A 129 3.88 6.40 10.98
N GLY A 130 5.10 6.31 11.49
CA GLY A 130 5.50 5.36 12.53
C GLY A 130 4.70 5.40 13.84
N ASN A 131 3.92 6.46 14.08
CA ASN A 131 2.97 6.56 15.18
C ASN A 131 1.50 6.60 14.73
N ALA A 132 1.21 6.88 13.46
CA ALA A 132 -0.15 7.02 12.96
C ALA A 132 -0.80 5.65 12.73
N LEU A 133 -0.05 4.67 12.22
CA LEU A 133 -0.54 3.30 12.04
C LEU A 133 -0.90 2.63 13.38
N ARG A 134 -0.13 2.92 14.45
CA ARG A 134 -0.42 2.39 15.79
C ARG A 134 -1.59 3.08 16.49
N ARG A 135 -1.98 4.27 16.04
CA ARG A 135 -3.06 5.04 16.69
C ARG A 135 -4.42 4.83 16.07
N GLN A 136 -4.48 4.26 14.85
CA GLN A 136 -5.74 3.97 14.16
C GLN A 136 -6.75 5.13 14.29
N ARG A 137 -6.30 6.35 14.07
CA ARG A 137 -7.06 7.57 14.29
C ARG A 137 -7.09 8.42 13.04
N LEU A 138 -8.24 9.06 12.84
CA LEU A 138 -8.46 10.03 11.77
C LEU A 138 -8.10 11.46 12.22
N ASP A 139 -7.07 11.60 13.06
CA ASP A 139 -6.72 12.87 13.70
C ASP A 139 -6.48 13.98 12.67
N GLY A 140 -7.12 15.12 12.90
CA GLY A 140 -7.02 16.31 12.04
C GLY A 140 -7.87 16.24 10.77
N LEU A 141 -8.58 15.14 10.51
CA LEU A 141 -9.46 15.01 9.35
C LEU A 141 -10.82 15.64 9.66
N THR A 142 -11.18 16.66 8.89
CA THR A 142 -12.47 17.36 9.03
C THR A 142 -13.44 17.03 7.92
N ALA A 143 -12.97 16.42 6.82
CA ALA A 143 -13.77 16.03 5.68
C ALA A 143 -13.17 14.81 4.98
N LEU A 144 -14.02 13.96 4.42
CA LEU A 144 -13.67 12.87 3.52
C LEU A 144 -14.49 13.00 2.23
N PRO A 145 -13.94 12.64 1.07
CA PRO A 145 -14.65 12.68 -0.19
C PRO A 145 -15.56 11.44 -0.34
N LEU A 146 -16.44 11.23 0.64
CA LEU A 146 -17.37 10.10 0.76
C LEU A 146 -18.77 10.60 1.06
N SER A 147 -19.78 9.82 0.64
CA SER A 147 -21.16 10.11 1.01
C SER A 147 -21.37 9.93 2.51
N LYS A 148 -22.33 10.67 3.09
CA LYS A 148 -22.69 10.51 4.51
C LYS A 148 -23.16 9.10 4.83
N ALA A 149 -23.79 8.41 3.89
CA ALA A 149 -24.23 7.03 4.06
C ALA A 149 -23.05 6.09 4.27
N ILE A 150 -21.98 6.25 3.47
CA ILE A 150 -20.75 5.47 3.61
C ILE A 150 -20.07 5.78 4.94
N LEU A 151 -19.91 7.04 5.30
CA LEU A 151 -19.27 7.43 6.58
C LEU A 151 -19.96 6.79 7.79
N ARG A 152 -21.30 6.66 7.76
CA ARG A 152 -22.07 5.98 8.82
C ARG A 152 -21.81 4.47 8.84
N LYS A 153 -21.67 3.83 7.66
CA LYS A 153 -21.34 2.40 7.58
C LYS A 153 -19.92 2.14 8.14
N LEU A 154 -18.95 3.00 7.80
CA LEU A 154 -17.59 2.92 8.37
C LEU A 154 -17.65 3.09 9.89
N ALA A 155 -18.38 4.10 10.39
CA ALA A 155 -18.53 4.33 11.83
C ALA A 155 -19.19 3.14 12.56
N LEU A 156 -20.11 2.43 11.91
CA LEU A 156 -20.73 1.22 12.45
C LEU A 156 -19.73 0.07 12.55
N ALA A 157 -18.90 -0.15 11.52
CA ALA A 157 -17.86 -1.20 11.54
C ALA A 157 -16.89 -0.97 12.69
N GLU A 158 -16.39 0.24 12.83
CA GLU A 158 -15.51 0.65 13.91
C GLU A 158 -16.14 0.47 15.30
N ASP A 159 -17.34 0.93 15.52
CA ASP A 159 -18.01 0.84 16.81
C ASP A 159 -18.30 -0.63 17.20
N ARG A 160 -18.64 -1.47 16.23
CA ARG A 160 -18.83 -2.91 16.42
C ARG A 160 -17.53 -3.59 16.86
N ALA A 161 -16.43 -3.30 16.17
CA ALA A 161 -15.11 -3.83 16.50
C ALA A 161 -14.67 -3.38 17.90
N GLY A 162 -14.82 -2.08 18.20
CA GLY A 162 -14.50 -1.53 19.51
C GLY A 162 -15.29 -2.21 20.64
N SER A 163 -16.60 -2.40 20.45
CA SER A 163 -17.46 -3.08 21.43
C SER A 163 -17.08 -4.55 21.64
N ALA A 164 -16.77 -5.27 20.57
CA ALA A 164 -16.30 -6.65 20.66
C ALA A 164 -14.97 -6.77 21.41
N LEU A 165 -13.99 -5.93 21.07
CA LEU A 165 -12.68 -5.88 21.74
C LEU A 165 -12.82 -5.50 23.22
N GLN A 166 -13.72 -4.58 23.58
CA GLN A 166 -13.99 -4.20 24.96
C GLN A 166 -14.42 -5.40 25.81
N VAL A 167 -15.37 -6.19 25.29
CA VAL A 167 -15.88 -7.35 26.03
C VAL A 167 -14.81 -8.45 26.11
N LEU A 168 -14.05 -8.70 25.04
CA LEU A 168 -12.95 -9.69 25.08
C LEU A 168 -11.82 -9.26 26.02
N ALA A 169 -11.48 -7.97 26.05
CA ALA A 169 -10.50 -7.42 26.98
C ALA A 169 -10.97 -7.58 28.45
N ALA A 170 -12.25 -7.31 28.74
CA ALA A 170 -12.82 -7.51 30.06
C ALA A 170 -12.81 -8.98 30.51
N LYS A 171 -12.78 -9.92 29.55
CA LYS A 171 -12.66 -11.37 29.82
C LYS A 171 -11.20 -11.85 29.82
N GLY A 172 -10.24 -10.97 29.64
CA GLY A 172 -8.81 -11.30 29.65
C GLY A 172 -8.35 -12.13 28.44
N VAL A 173 -9.04 -12.00 27.30
CA VAL A 173 -8.64 -12.69 26.07
C VAL A 173 -7.31 -12.11 25.57
N ALA A 174 -6.35 -12.98 25.26
CA ALA A 174 -5.04 -12.57 24.78
C ALA A 174 -5.15 -11.75 23.49
N GLY A 175 -4.44 -10.63 23.42
CA GLY A 175 -4.48 -9.70 22.28
C GLY A 175 -5.58 -8.64 22.36
N ALA A 176 -6.70 -8.91 23.05
CA ALA A 176 -7.73 -7.91 23.26
C ALA A 176 -7.30 -6.87 24.31
N THR A 177 -7.35 -5.59 23.98
CA THR A 177 -7.00 -4.50 24.89
C THR A 177 -8.05 -3.40 24.89
N LEU A 178 -8.24 -2.73 26.02
CA LEU A 178 -9.11 -1.56 26.11
C LEU A 178 -8.60 -0.41 25.20
N THR A 179 -7.28 -0.30 25.04
CA THR A 179 -6.71 0.71 24.13
C THR A 179 -7.12 0.48 22.68
N ALA A 180 -7.12 -0.78 22.20
CA ALA A 180 -7.61 -1.11 20.87
C ALA A 180 -9.11 -0.76 20.73
N SER A 181 -9.93 -1.16 21.71
CA SER A 181 -11.34 -0.80 21.77
C SER A 181 -11.57 0.72 21.70
N ASP A 182 -10.84 1.49 22.53
CA ASP A 182 -10.95 2.96 22.56
C ASP A 182 -10.54 3.61 21.23
N ASN A 183 -9.55 3.03 20.53
CA ASN A 183 -9.13 3.53 19.21
C ASN A 183 -10.25 3.35 18.18
N HIS A 184 -10.90 2.20 18.13
CA HIS A 184 -12.04 1.94 17.25
C HIS A 184 -13.21 2.87 17.58
N HIS A 185 -13.60 3.01 18.84
CA HIS A 185 -14.68 3.93 19.24
C HIS A 185 -14.34 5.40 18.88
N ALA A 186 -13.08 5.80 19.00
CA ALA A 186 -12.64 7.13 18.61
C ALA A 186 -12.73 7.33 17.11
N ALA A 187 -12.29 6.36 16.30
CA ALA A 187 -12.39 6.42 14.84
C ALA A 187 -13.87 6.48 14.40
N GLY A 188 -14.73 5.61 14.94
CA GLY A 188 -16.16 5.62 14.68
C GLY A 188 -16.83 6.96 15.02
N SER A 189 -16.44 7.57 16.14
CA SER A 189 -16.94 8.90 16.54
C SER A 189 -16.48 10.02 15.63
N GLN A 190 -15.24 9.98 15.14
CA GLN A 190 -14.72 10.93 14.17
C GLN A 190 -15.43 10.80 12.82
N LEU A 191 -15.66 9.59 12.32
CA LEU A 191 -16.41 9.32 11.09
C LEU A 191 -17.87 9.85 11.20
N MET A 192 -18.53 9.66 12.34
CA MET A 192 -19.85 10.24 12.59
C MET A 192 -19.85 11.75 12.64
N SER A 193 -18.83 12.36 13.22
CA SER A 193 -18.66 13.81 13.22
C SER A 193 -18.54 14.36 11.79
N ILE A 194 -17.74 13.71 10.94
CA ILE A 194 -17.59 14.07 9.51
C ILE A 194 -18.93 13.85 8.77
N ALA A 195 -19.71 12.84 9.13
CA ALA A 195 -21.05 12.60 8.58
C ALA A 195 -22.09 13.63 9.03
N GLY A 196 -21.76 14.48 10.01
CA GLY A 196 -22.65 15.51 10.56
C GLY A 196 -23.56 15.02 11.68
N ASN A 197 -23.20 13.95 12.37
CA ASN A 197 -23.87 13.39 13.55
C ASN A 197 -25.39 13.07 13.35
N THR A 198 -25.79 12.75 12.13
CA THR A 198 -27.20 12.44 11.81
C THR A 198 -27.33 11.03 11.24
N GLY A 199 -28.40 10.33 11.59
CA GLY A 199 -28.68 8.98 11.08
C GLY A 199 -27.64 7.97 11.52
N ASP A 200 -27.22 8.03 12.78
CA ASP A 200 -26.27 7.12 13.39
C ASP A 200 -26.77 5.68 13.31
N LEU A 201 -25.95 4.78 12.80
CA LEU A 201 -26.25 3.35 12.64
C LEU A 201 -25.68 2.53 13.80
N ARG A 202 -24.85 3.12 14.65
CA ARG A 202 -24.25 2.43 15.80
C ARG A 202 -25.30 2.00 16.78
N GLN A 203 -25.05 0.88 17.45
CA GLN A 203 -26.01 0.26 18.38
C GLN A 203 -25.44 0.33 19.81
N LYS A 204 -26.35 0.21 20.78
CA LYS A 204 -25.95 0.14 22.19
C LYS A 204 -25.37 -1.23 22.56
N GLU A 205 -25.80 -2.26 21.86
CA GLU A 205 -25.40 -3.64 22.10
C GLU A 205 -25.27 -4.36 20.76
N TYR A 206 -24.24 -5.18 20.62
CA TYR A 206 -23.97 -6.03 19.46
C TYR A 206 -24.01 -7.50 19.90
N ASP A 207 -24.54 -8.37 19.04
CA ASP A 207 -24.45 -9.81 19.28
C ASP A 207 -23.04 -10.30 19.01
N ILE A 208 -22.34 -10.64 20.08
CA ILE A 208 -20.99 -11.21 20.06
C ILE A 208 -20.96 -12.62 20.65
N SER A 209 -22.11 -13.29 20.73
CA SER A 209 -22.25 -14.62 21.36
C SER A 209 -21.28 -15.64 20.71
N ASN A 210 -21.11 -15.60 19.40
CA ASN A 210 -20.21 -16.48 18.66
C ASN A 210 -18.73 -16.29 19.06
N LEU A 211 -18.30 -15.02 19.21
CA LEU A 211 -16.95 -14.68 19.68
C LEU A 211 -16.72 -15.10 21.13
N LEU A 212 -17.76 -14.95 21.97
CA LEU A 212 -17.70 -15.37 23.37
C LEU A 212 -17.70 -16.89 23.57
N ALA A 213 -18.33 -17.63 22.65
CA ALA A 213 -18.27 -19.09 22.65
C ALA A 213 -16.89 -19.62 22.26
N ASN A 214 -16.12 -18.86 21.48
CA ASN A 214 -14.81 -19.22 20.96
C ASN A 214 -13.78 -18.08 21.18
N PRO A 215 -13.48 -17.72 22.44
CA PRO A 215 -12.77 -16.47 22.73
C PRO A 215 -11.30 -16.45 22.29
N SER A 216 -10.67 -17.62 22.13
CA SER A 216 -9.26 -17.69 21.71
C SER A 216 -9.09 -17.83 20.20
N THR A 217 -9.90 -18.71 19.59
CA THR A 217 -9.79 -19.04 18.15
C THR A 217 -11.17 -19.37 17.62
N ALA A 218 -11.53 -18.79 16.50
CA ALA A 218 -12.81 -19.04 15.83
C ALA A 218 -12.60 -19.22 14.32
N THR A 219 -13.66 -19.64 13.63
CA THR A 219 -13.71 -19.58 12.16
C THR A 219 -14.38 -18.26 11.80
N ASP A 220 -13.66 -17.45 11.04
CA ASP A 220 -14.19 -16.23 10.44
C ASP A 220 -15.33 -16.57 9.46
N GLN A 221 -16.50 -16.01 9.67
CA GLN A 221 -17.67 -16.29 8.84
C GLN A 221 -17.59 -15.64 7.46
N SER A 222 -16.81 -14.57 7.33
CA SER A 222 -16.65 -13.82 6.08
C SER A 222 -15.74 -14.55 5.09
N THR A 223 -14.64 -15.13 5.57
CA THR A 223 -13.61 -15.77 4.75
C THR A 223 -13.57 -17.30 4.87
N GLY A 224 -14.11 -17.87 5.94
CA GLY A 224 -14.02 -19.29 6.28
C GLY A 224 -12.68 -19.70 6.88
N LEU A 225 -11.79 -18.75 7.17
CA LEU A 225 -10.46 -19.00 7.73
C LEU A 225 -10.52 -19.14 9.25
N GLN A 226 -9.66 -19.99 9.80
CA GLN A 226 -9.50 -20.14 11.24
C GLN A 226 -8.38 -19.23 11.74
N ALA A 227 -8.68 -18.40 12.73
CA ALA A 227 -7.73 -17.45 13.28
C ALA A 227 -8.03 -17.11 14.75
N SER A 228 -7.19 -16.29 15.40
CA SER A 228 -7.51 -15.75 16.70
C SER A 228 -8.76 -14.89 16.64
N THR A 229 -9.59 -14.92 17.68
CA THR A 229 -10.84 -14.15 17.70
C THR A 229 -10.58 -12.65 17.59
N VAL A 230 -9.49 -12.16 18.18
CA VAL A 230 -9.10 -10.74 18.07
C VAL A 230 -8.69 -10.39 16.64
N SER A 231 -7.91 -11.24 15.97
CA SER A 231 -7.53 -11.00 14.58
C SER A 231 -8.72 -11.06 13.61
N ILE A 232 -9.75 -11.86 13.92
CA ILE A 232 -11.00 -11.89 13.15
C ILE A 232 -11.75 -10.55 13.30
N ILE A 233 -11.82 -9.99 14.50
CA ILE A 233 -12.48 -8.68 14.70
C ILE A 233 -11.79 -7.59 13.87
N GLU A 234 -10.46 -7.55 13.87
CA GLU A 234 -9.69 -6.56 13.13
C GLU A 234 -9.90 -6.72 11.60
N ILE A 235 -9.81 -7.94 11.09
CA ILE A 235 -9.97 -8.16 9.64
C ILE A 235 -11.41 -7.94 9.20
N ASP A 236 -12.41 -8.36 9.98
CA ASP A 236 -13.81 -8.14 9.67
C ASP A 236 -14.15 -6.64 9.65
N CYS A 237 -13.61 -5.85 10.60
CA CYS A 237 -13.73 -4.39 10.58
C CYS A 237 -13.23 -3.83 9.25
N ALA A 238 -12.00 -4.19 8.85
CA ALA A 238 -11.41 -3.74 7.59
C ALA A 238 -12.24 -4.16 6.36
N LEU A 239 -12.72 -5.41 6.32
CA LEU A 239 -13.50 -5.93 5.19
C LEU A 239 -14.88 -5.27 5.11
N GLU A 240 -15.56 -4.99 6.24
CA GLU A 240 -16.81 -4.23 6.26
C GLU A 240 -16.61 -2.79 5.76
N GLU A 241 -15.51 -2.15 6.15
CA GLU A 241 -15.15 -0.82 5.67
C GLU A 241 -14.88 -0.81 4.16
N LEU A 242 -14.11 -1.77 3.66
CA LEU A 242 -13.83 -1.94 2.24
C LEU A 242 -15.11 -2.22 1.44
N ALA A 243 -16.01 -3.05 1.95
CA ALA A 243 -17.30 -3.31 1.35
C ALA A 243 -18.19 -2.04 1.31
N ALA A 244 -18.16 -1.23 2.37
CA ALA A 244 -18.86 0.06 2.38
C ALA A 244 -18.29 1.00 1.30
N LEU A 245 -16.97 1.08 1.13
CA LEU A 245 -16.33 1.91 0.11
C LEU A 245 -16.63 1.44 -1.32
N ALA A 246 -16.80 0.15 -1.54
CA ALA A 246 -17.17 -0.44 -2.83
C ALA A 246 -18.66 -0.29 -3.16
N SER A 247 -19.49 0.16 -2.20
CA SER A 247 -20.94 0.29 -2.38
C SER A 247 -21.28 1.33 -3.48
N PRO A 248 -22.30 1.06 -4.32
CA PRO A 248 -22.81 2.03 -5.29
C PRO A 248 -23.36 3.32 -4.64
N ASP A 249 -23.70 3.28 -3.35
CA ASP A 249 -24.11 4.46 -2.58
C ASP A 249 -22.96 5.48 -2.39
N ASN A 250 -21.75 5.12 -2.76
CA ASN A 250 -20.58 5.99 -2.69
C ASN A 250 -20.54 7.00 -3.84
N THR A 251 -21.67 7.65 -4.10
CA THR A 251 -21.78 8.71 -5.10
C THR A 251 -21.30 10.03 -4.50
N VAL A 252 -20.01 10.32 -4.70
CA VAL A 252 -19.50 11.65 -4.39
C VAL A 252 -19.88 12.59 -5.53
N SER A 253 -20.73 13.57 -5.24
CA SER A 253 -20.93 14.70 -6.14
C SER A 253 -19.61 15.42 -6.34
N ASN A 254 -19.02 15.29 -7.51
CA ASN A 254 -17.78 15.96 -7.93
C ASN A 254 -17.98 17.48 -8.15
N THR A 255 -18.92 18.12 -7.45
CA THR A 255 -19.33 19.51 -7.69
C THR A 255 -18.44 20.56 -7.01
N GLY A 256 -17.34 20.16 -6.39
CA GLY A 256 -16.34 21.10 -5.86
C GLY A 256 -14.98 20.83 -6.46
N ALA A 257 -14.32 21.88 -6.94
CA ALA A 257 -12.94 21.85 -7.45
C ALA A 257 -11.89 21.59 -6.33
N THR A 258 -12.16 20.64 -5.46
CA THR A 258 -11.11 20.15 -4.55
C THR A 258 -10.06 19.50 -5.45
N ALA A 259 -8.84 20.03 -5.41
CA ALA A 259 -7.76 19.49 -6.23
C ALA A 259 -7.66 17.97 -6.03
N ALA A 260 -7.41 17.23 -7.10
CA ALA A 260 -7.28 15.76 -7.03
C ALA A 260 -6.29 15.31 -5.94
N SER A 261 -5.21 16.07 -5.75
CA SER A 261 -4.23 15.84 -4.69
C SER A 261 -4.82 15.93 -3.27
N THR A 262 -5.71 16.89 -3.00
CA THR A 262 -6.36 17.01 -1.68
C THR A 262 -7.26 15.82 -1.40
N ARG A 263 -8.01 15.36 -2.42
CA ARG A 263 -8.85 14.16 -2.30
C ARG A 263 -8.00 12.92 -2.02
N THR A 264 -6.93 12.71 -2.78
CA THR A 264 -6.01 11.58 -2.57
C THR A 264 -5.42 11.61 -1.17
N ASN A 265 -5.00 12.78 -0.67
CA ASN A 265 -4.47 12.91 0.68
C ASN A 265 -5.50 12.59 1.76
N GLN A 266 -6.75 13.03 1.60
CA GLN A 266 -7.84 12.68 2.51
C GLN A 266 -8.13 11.18 2.50
N MET A 267 -8.20 10.57 1.31
CA MET A 267 -8.38 9.13 1.18
C MET A 267 -7.20 8.35 1.75
N LEU A 268 -5.98 8.85 1.63
CA LEU A 268 -4.79 8.20 2.18
C LEU A 268 -4.87 8.05 3.71
N VAL A 269 -5.45 9.02 4.43
CA VAL A 269 -5.66 8.90 5.89
C VAL A 269 -6.62 7.74 6.21
N LEU A 270 -7.74 7.64 5.49
CA LEU A 270 -8.68 6.53 5.67
C LEU A 270 -8.08 5.18 5.26
N VAL A 271 -7.36 5.15 4.13
CA VAL A 271 -6.65 3.94 3.67
C VAL A 271 -5.67 3.44 4.73
N ARG A 272 -4.96 4.34 5.39
CA ARG A 272 -4.04 3.98 6.48
C ARG A 272 -4.76 3.39 7.69
N LEU A 273 -5.92 3.93 8.05
CA LEU A 273 -6.76 3.37 9.12
C LEU A 273 -7.10 1.92 8.79
N ILE A 274 -7.72 1.68 7.63
CA ILE A 274 -8.17 0.34 7.21
C ILE A 274 -6.98 -0.63 7.02
N THR A 275 -5.86 -0.15 6.46
CA THR A 275 -4.62 -0.93 6.35
C THR A 275 -4.09 -1.31 7.74
N GLY A 276 -4.24 -0.42 8.72
CA GLY A 276 -3.86 -0.66 10.11
C GLY A 276 -4.61 -1.84 10.71
N HIS A 277 -5.92 -1.94 10.49
CA HIS A 277 -6.74 -3.09 10.95
C HIS A 277 -6.29 -4.40 10.29
N CYS A 278 -6.08 -4.42 8.97
CA CYS A 278 -5.55 -5.60 8.29
C CYS A 278 -4.16 -5.99 8.83
N TYR A 279 -3.29 -5.02 9.05
CA TYR A 279 -1.94 -5.26 9.57
C TYR A 279 -1.99 -5.83 10.99
N GLU A 280 -2.82 -5.25 11.87
CA GLU A 280 -3.01 -5.74 13.25
C GLU A 280 -3.57 -7.17 13.25
N ALA A 281 -4.53 -7.47 12.36
CA ALA A 281 -5.03 -8.83 12.19
C ALA A 281 -3.90 -9.81 11.83
N PHE A 282 -3.03 -9.45 10.89
CA PHE A 282 -1.90 -10.30 10.49
C PHE A 282 -0.86 -10.46 11.59
N GLU A 283 -0.56 -9.42 12.37
CA GLU A 283 0.31 -9.49 13.55
C GLU A 283 -0.24 -10.43 14.62
N GLN A 284 -1.56 -10.51 14.74
CA GLN A 284 -2.25 -11.37 15.68
C GLN A 284 -2.58 -12.77 15.12
N GLY A 285 -1.99 -13.13 13.97
CA GLY A 285 -2.00 -14.48 13.42
C GLY A 285 -3.13 -14.77 12.43
N TYR A 286 -3.80 -13.76 11.88
CA TYR A 286 -4.70 -13.97 10.74
C TYR A 286 -3.89 -14.41 9.51
N PRO A 287 -4.37 -15.40 8.69
CA PRO A 287 -3.65 -15.89 7.51
C PRO A 287 -3.42 -14.79 6.46
N SER A 288 -2.25 -14.16 6.47
CA SER A 288 -1.95 -12.97 5.67
C SER A 288 -1.85 -13.24 4.16
N ALA A 289 -1.57 -14.46 3.74
CA ALA A 289 -1.33 -14.81 2.33
C ALA A 289 -2.51 -15.55 1.68
N ASP A 290 -3.64 -15.72 2.37
CA ASP A 290 -4.78 -16.45 1.84
C ASP A 290 -5.62 -15.59 0.89
N PHE A 291 -5.98 -16.17 -0.28
CA PHE A 291 -6.82 -15.47 -1.26
C PHE A 291 -8.25 -15.23 -0.79
N ALA A 292 -8.73 -15.96 0.23
CA ALA A 292 -10.07 -15.75 0.80
C ALA A 292 -10.24 -14.32 1.33
N VAL A 293 -9.16 -13.68 1.79
CA VAL A 293 -9.16 -12.28 2.24
C VAL A 293 -9.62 -11.32 1.12
N PHE A 294 -9.29 -11.62 -0.13
CA PHE A 294 -9.72 -10.82 -1.28
C PHE A 294 -11.12 -11.20 -1.80
N ALA A 295 -11.56 -12.42 -1.54
CA ALA A 295 -12.82 -12.95 -2.07
C ALA A 295 -14.05 -12.49 -1.27
N SER A 296 -13.90 -12.11 -0.01
CA SER A 296 -15.00 -11.73 0.90
C SER A 296 -15.78 -10.51 0.43
N SER A 297 -15.15 -9.59 -0.31
CA SER A 297 -15.79 -8.37 -0.85
C SER A 297 -16.77 -8.62 -2.02
N SER A 298 -16.84 -9.84 -2.55
CA SER A 298 -17.64 -10.17 -3.74
C SER A 298 -18.98 -10.90 -3.45
N LYS A 299 -19.29 -11.17 -2.18
CA LYS A 299 -20.47 -12.01 -1.78
C LYS A 299 -21.61 -11.26 -1.10
N GLN A 300 -21.55 -9.93 -1.09
CA GLN A 300 -22.67 -9.11 -0.54
C GLN A 300 -23.50 -8.45 -1.63
#